data_9479b1d5b12203106e5a4e3a3eb34e9c
#
_entry.id   9479b1d5b12203106e5a4e3a3eb34e9c
#
_cell.length_a   1.000
_cell.length_b   1.000
_cell.length_c   1.000
_cell.angle_alpha   90.00
_cell.angle_beta   90.00
_cell.angle_gamma   90.00
#
_symmetry.space_group_name_H-M   'P 1'
#
loop_
_entity.id
_entity.type
_entity.pdbx_description
1 polymer ?
#
loop_
_entity_poly.entity_id
_entity_poly.type
_entity_poly.pdbx_seq_one_letter_code
_entity_poly.pdbx_strand_id
1 'polypeptide(L)'
;MTETSSATGEDSRPGRLEAAVAGSEVDALLVSDLTNVDYLTGFTGTNGACLVGDGIRTFFTDFRYSDRAAAEIDGWNVEIVGGEWLTGLAELISAAVGDGKVGIEDDHLTVRTARSLGEKLSGGASLADCGGLVERLRRSKDEVEIAAIAAAAELTDSIYTELFETGLTGRTEAEIAGWVMARMREQGAEASFPPIVAAGPNGASPHAEPGRRKVGAGELVVLDMGAKLDGYCSDCTRTVATGEIADEAAEIYEVTLRANELALEAVSAGREAAGIDAVARDLITEAGYGESFGHGLGHGVGMEVHEAPRLGPRSGDSLIVGDVVTVEPGIYLSGRYGVRIEDLVVVGAEGVARNLSSHPKSLTNIG
;
A
#
# COMPACT_ATOMS: atom_id res chain seq x y z
N MET A 1 -15.81 -9.13 14.46
CA MET A 1 -16.33 -7.82 14.88
C MET A 1 -15.23 -7.20 15.72
N THR A 2 -14.32 -6.49 15.08
CA THR A 2 -13.27 -5.70 15.72
C THR A 2 -13.92 -4.42 16.26
N GLU A 3 -13.73 -4.14 17.56
CA GLU A 3 -14.12 -2.87 18.15
C GLU A 3 -13.38 -1.75 17.39
N THR A 4 -14.09 -1.05 16.52
CA THR A 4 -13.62 0.20 15.95
C THR A 4 -13.38 1.18 17.11
N SER A 5 -12.16 1.69 17.24
CA SER A 5 -11.79 2.81 18.11
C SER A 5 -12.91 3.84 18.06
N SER A 6 -13.36 4.33 19.24
CA SER A 6 -14.55 5.19 19.39
C SER A 6 -14.57 6.30 18.33
N ALA A 7 -15.62 6.35 17.54
CA ALA A 7 -15.77 7.24 16.38
C ALA A 7 -15.81 8.74 16.74
N THR A 8 -15.68 9.09 18.01
CA THR A 8 -15.80 10.47 18.50
C THR A 8 -14.69 10.82 19.49
N GLY A 9 -13.97 11.92 19.22
CA GLY A 9 -12.92 12.47 20.09
C GLY A 9 -11.79 13.08 19.24
N GLU A 10 -10.93 13.88 19.89
CA GLU A 10 -9.77 14.52 19.25
C GLU A 10 -8.77 13.47 18.72
N ASP A 11 -8.66 12.33 19.40
CA ASP A 11 -7.76 11.22 19.01
C ASP A 11 -8.33 10.31 17.92
N SER A 12 -9.60 10.48 17.54
CA SER A 12 -10.21 9.73 16.42
C SER A 12 -9.60 10.14 15.08
N ARG A 13 -9.66 9.26 14.07
CA ARG A 13 -9.17 9.58 12.71
C ARG A 13 -9.79 10.88 12.17
N PRO A 14 -11.12 11.09 12.23
CA PRO A 14 -11.72 12.38 11.87
C PRO A 14 -11.24 13.56 12.72
N GLY A 15 -11.09 13.39 14.04
CA GLY A 15 -10.60 14.46 14.93
C GLY A 15 -9.15 14.87 14.62
N ARG A 16 -8.28 13.90 14.34
CA ARG A 16 -6.90 14.18 13.87
C ARG A 16 -6.90 14.93 12.53
N LEU A 17 -7.83 14.60 11.64
CA LEU A 17 -7.97 15.32 10.36
C LEU A 17 -8.49 16.75 10.59
N GLU A 18 -9.47 16.97 11.45
CA GLU A 18 -9.94 18.31 11.84
C GLU A 18 -8.77 19.18 12.35
N ALA A 19 -7.93 18.61 13.22
CA ALA A 19 -6.75 19.32 13.73
C ALA A 19 -5.74 19.62 12.62
N ALA A 20 -5.54 18.71 11.66
CA ALA A 20 -4.66 18.92 10.52
C ALA A 20 -5.19 20.00 9.55
N VAL A 21 -6.50 20.03 9.30
CA VAL A 21 -7.18 21.07 8.52
C VAL A 21 -7.04 22.43 9.19
N ALA A 22 -7.28 22.52 10.50
CA ALA A 22 -7.13 23.76 11.28
C ALA A 22 -5.69 24.32 11.24
N GLY A 23 -4.68 23.47 11.05
CA GLY A 23 -3.28 23.86 10.86
C GLY A 23 -2.89 24.21 9.42
N SER A 24 -3.82 24.14 8.48
CA SER A 24 -3.59 24.37 7.04
C SER A 24 -4.12 25.75 6.58
N GLU A 25 -4.08 26.02 5.27
CA GLU A 25 -4.57 27.28 4.68
C GLU A 25 -6.02 27.20 4.17
N VAL A 26 -6.75 26.13 4.51
CA VAL A 26 -8.14 25.89 4.08
C VAL A 26 -9.07 25.79 5.29
N ASP A 27 -10.34 26.15 5.10
CA ASP A 27 -11.36 26.13 6.16
C ASP A 27 -11.99 24.74 6.31
N ALA A 28 -12.00 23.94 5.23
CA ALA A 28 -12.44 22.56 5.23
C ALA A 28 -11.70 21.76 4.14
N LEU A 29 -11.59 20.44 4.30
CA LEU A 29 -11.08 19.51 3.30
C LEU A 29 -12.22 18.66 2.74
N LEU A 30 -12.36 18.62 1.43
CA LEU A 30 -13.17 17.66 0.70
C LEU A 30 -12.32 16.41 0.42
N VAL A 31 -12.62 15.33 1.13
CA VAL A 31 -12.02 14.01 0.92
C VAL A 31 -12.89 13.24 -0.07
N SER A 32 -12.31 12.85 -1.19
CA SER A 32 -12.99 12.20 -2.32
C SER A 32 -12.34 10.88 -2.76
N ASP A 33 -11.11 10.62 -2.34
CA ASP A 33 -10.49 9.32 -2.47
C ASP A 33 -11.22 8.30 -1.60
N LEU A 34 -11.71 7.21 -2.22
CA LEU A 34 -12.52 6.23 -1.51
C LEU A 34 -11.71 5.45 -0.45
N THR A 35 -10.40 5.33 -0.61
CA THR A 35 -9.53 4.74 0.42
C THR A 35 -9.46 5.67 1.64
N ASN A 36 -9.35 6.97 1.43
CA ASN A 36 -9.37 7.97 2.49
C ASN A 36 -10.76 8.09 3.15
N VAL A 37 -11.82 7.97 2.37
CA VAL A 37 -13.20 7.91 2.88
C VAL A 37 -13.38 6.68 3.77
N ASP A 38 -12.93 5.51 3.33
CA ASP A 38 -12.96 4.27 4.13
C ASP A 38 -12.12 4.43 5.41
N TYR A 39 -10.91 4.96 5.33
CA TYR A 39 -10.07 5.25 6.49
C TYR A 39 -10.76 6.08 7.56
N LEU A 40 -11.50 7.12 7.14
CA LEU A 40 -12.16 8.06 8.05
C LEU A 40 -13.50 7.54 8.60
N THR A 41 -14.23 6.73 7.83
CA THR A 41 -15.63 6.39 8.09
C THR A 41 -15.91 4.90 8.22
N GLY A 42 -15.04 4.03 7.71
CA GLY A 42 -15.29 2.60 7.51
C GLY A 42 -16.23 2.28 6.33
N PHE A 43 -16.60 3.28 5.52
CA PHE A 43 -17.50 3.09 4.39
C PHE A 43 -16.77 2.60 3.15
N THR A 44 -17.10 1.39 2.70
CA THR A 44 -16.48 0.73 1.53
C THR A 44 -17.34 0.78 0.26
N GLY A 45 -18.29 1.71 0.18
CA GLY A 45 -19.11 1.92 -1.02
C GLY A 45 -18.34 2.58 -2.16
N THR A 46 -18.87 2.48 -3.38
CA THR A 46 -18.24 3.01 -4.59
C THR A 46 -18.57 4.48 -4.91
N ASN A 47 -19.32 5.16 -4.04
CA ASN A 47 -19.63 6.58 -4.16
C ASN A 47 -19.82 7.20 -2.78
N GLY A 48 -18.87 8.02 -2.38
CA GLY A 48 -18.87 8.72 -1.10
C GLY A 48 -17.82 9.85 -1.12
N ALA A 49 -18.04 10.84 -0.26
CA ALA A 49 -17.08 11.92 0.00
C ALA A 49 -17.26 12.41 1.44
N CYS A 50 -16.23 13.00 2.02
CA CYS A 50 -16.30 13.64 3.34
C CYS A 50 -15.93 15.12 3.22
N LEU A 51 -16.60 15.97 3.99
CA LEU A 51 -16.17 17.35 4.24
C LEU A 51 -15.82 17.47 5.72
N VAL A 52 -14.57 17.85 5.99
CA VAL A 52 -14.02 17.94 7.34
C VAL A 52 -13.41 19.33 7.56
N GLY A 53 -13.83 20.01 8.61
CA GLY A 53 -13.35 21.34 8.99
C GLY A 53 -13.74 21.68 10.42
N ASP A 54 -13.56 22.92 10.86
CA ASP A 54 -13.95 23.34 12.23
C ASP A 54 -15.47 23.18 12.43
N GLY A 55 -15.85 22.21 13.24
CA GLY A 55 -17.24 21.83 13.46
C GLY A 55 -17.97 21.23 12.24
N ILE A 56 -17.25 20.94 11.16
CA ILE A 56 -17.78 20.31 9.95
C ILE A 56 -17.30 18.87 9.88
N ARG A 57 -18.23 17.93 9.99
CA ARG A 57 -18.00 16.50 9.81
C ARG A 57 -19.18 15.90 9.05
N THR A 58 -19.13 15.98 7.72
CA THR A 58 -20.24 15.57 6.85
C THR A 58 -19.77 14.51 5.87
N PHE A 59 -20.50 13.40 5.81
CA PHE A 59 -20.36 12.35 4.81
C PHE A 59 -21.44 12.51 3.76
N PHE A 60 -21.05 12.52 2.49
CA PHE A 60 -21.91 12.62 1.33
C PHE A 60 -21.97 11.29 0.59
N THR A 61 -23.17 10.86 0.22
CA THR A 61 -23.36 9.74 -0.70
C THR A 61 -24.65 9.93 -1.50
N ASP A 62 -24.99 9.00 -2.39
CA ASP A 62 -26.24 9.04 -3.15
C ASP A 62 -27.28 8.04 -2.62
N PHE A 63 -28.49 8.08 -3.21
CA PHE A 63 -29.63 7.29 -2.75
C PHE A 63 -29.36 5.76 -2.74
N ARG A 64 -28.42 5.26 -3.54
CA ARG A 64 -28.07 3.83 -3.61
C ARG A 64 -27.47 3.32 -2.31
N TYR A 65 -26.88 4.23 -1.55
CA TYR A 65 -26.17 3.94 -0.30
C TYR A 65 -26.85 4.50 0.94
N SER A 66 -28.06 5.11 0.83
CA SER A 66 -28.75 5.76 1.96
C SER A 66 -28.92 4.84 3.17
N ASP A 67 -29.42 3.62 2.95
CA ASP A 67 -29.66 2.66 4.04
C ASP A 67 -28.34 2.15 4.64
N ARG A 68 -27.35 1.93 3.79
CA ARG A 68 -26.02 1.48 4.21
C ARG A 68 -25.28 2.56 5.00
N ALA A 69 -25.29 3.80 4.53
CA ALA A 69 -24.71 4.93 5.24
C ALA A 69 -25.34 5.15 6.61
N ALA A 70 -26.66 5.05 6.70
CA ALA A 70 -27.40 5.17 7.96
C ALA A 70 -27.07 4.05 8.97
N ALA A 71 -26.65 2.87 8.49
CA ALA A 71 -26.32 1.73 9.32
C ALA A 71 -24.83 1.67 9.73
N GLU A 72 -23.92 2.14 8.86
CA GLU A 72 -22.47 1.97 9.01
C GLU A 72 -21.75 3.24 9.46
N ILE A 73 -22.28 4.44 9.13
CA ILE A 73 -21.62 5.71 9.44
C ILE A 73 -22.04 6.23 10.81
N ASP A 74 -21.12 6.27 11.75
CA ASP A 74 -21.34 6.80 13.09
C ASP A 74 -20.48 8.05 13.35
N GLY A 75 -21.04 9.02 14.05
CA GLY A 75 -20.37 10.27 14.40
C GLY A 75 -20.22 11.29 13.26
N TRP A 76 -20.95 11.12 12.15
CA TRP A 76 -20.96 12.01 11.00
C TRP A 76 -22.39 12.54 10.72
N ASN A 77 -22.47 13.77 10.20
CA ASN A 77 -23.68 14.22 9.52
C ASN A 77 -23.74 13.54 8.14
N VAL A 78 -24.81 12.79 7.87
CA VAL A 78 -24.97 12.06 6.59
C VAL A 78 -25.90 12.83 5.68
N GLU A 79 -25.40 13.24 4.50
CA GLU A 79 -26.17 13.95 3.48
C GLU A 79 -26.32 13.11 2.22
N ILE A 80 -27.56 12.94 1.76
CA ILE A 80 -27.86 12.23 0.51
C ILE A 80 -27.92 13.22 -0.63
N VAL A 81 -26.90 13.19 -1.49
CA VAL A 81 -26.76 14.09 -2.64
C VAL A 81 -27.84 13.75 -3.68
N GLY A 82 -28.70 14.71 -3.95
CA GLY A 82 -29.77 14.60 -4.96
C GLY A 82 -29.33 15.12 -6.34
N GLY A 83 -30.00 14.66 -7.38
CA GLY A 83 -29.78 15.15 -8.74
C GLY A 83 -28.44 14.75 -9.34
N GLU A 84 -27.77 15.69 -10.02
CA GLU A 84 -26.44 15.48 -10.57
C GLU A 84 -25.39 15.64 -9.47
N TRP A 85 -24.51 14.64 -9.32
CA TRP A 85 -23.61 14.50 -8.17
C TRP A 85 -22.80 15.76 -7.86
N LEU A 86 -22.08 16.32 -8.85
CA LEU A 86 -21.24 17.49 -8.60
C LEU A 86 -22.05 18.76 -8.29
N THR A 87 -23.24 18.88 -8.84
CA THR A 87 -24.13 20.03 -8.57
C THR A 87 -24.66 19.97 -7.13
N GLY A 88 -25.22 18.83 -6.75
CA GLY A 88 -25.74 18.68 -5.39
C GLY A 88 -24.63 18.74 -4.33
N LEU A 89 -23.46 18.16 -4.62
CA LEU A 89 -22.31 18.23 -3.73
C LEU A 89 -21.82 19.70 -3.56
N ALA A 90 -21.71 20.47 -4.66
CA ALA A 90 -21.33 21.89 -4.61
C ALA A 90 -22.32 22.74 -3.79
N GLU A 91 -23.61 22.47 -3.90
CA GLU A 91 -24.66 23.17 -3.14
C GLU A 91 -24.49 22.91 -1.62
N LEU A 92 -24.29 21.63 -1.23
CA LEU A 92 -24.08 21.24 0.17
C LEU A 92 -22.79 21.79 0.75
N ILE A 93 -21.69 21.71 0.00
CA ILE A 93 -20.39 22.29 0.40
C ILE A 93 -20.54 23.80 0.59
N SER A 94 -21.12 24.54 -0.39
CA SER A 94 -21.30 25.98 -0.29
C SER A 94 -22.14 26.41 0.90
N ALA A 95 -23.18 25.61 1.23
CA ALA A 95 -24.00 25.84 2.42
C ALA A 95 -23.24 25.63 3.73
N ALA A 96 -22.29 24.69 3.74
CA ALA A 96 -21.51 24.37 4.94
C ALA A 96 -20.36 25.37 5.21
N VAL A 97 -19.68 25.82 4.16
CA VAL A 97 -18.45 26.65 4.31
C VAL A 97 -18.68 28.16 4.05
N GLY A 98 -19.81 28.56 3.47
CA GLY A 98 -20.09 29.97 3.16
C GLY A 98 -19.13 30.52 2.10
N ASP A 99 -18.31 31.54 2.45
CA ASP A 99 -17.26 32.13 1.60
C ASP A 99 -15.88 31.50 1.83
N GLY A 100 -15.85 30.36 2.53
CA GLY A 100 -14.63 29.66 2.92
C GLY A 100 -13.87 29.00 1.75
N LYS A 101 -12.62 28.67 2.04
CA LYS A 101 -11.72 27.96 1.14
C LYS A 101 -11.78 26.46 1.42
N VAL A 102 -12.13 25.66 0.41
CA VAL A 102 -12.23 24.19 0.49
C VAL A 102 -11.01 23.57 -0.14
N GLY A 103 -10.22 22.86 0.67
CA GLY A 103 -9.14 22.02 0.17
C GLY A 103 -9.68 20.82 -0.61
N ILE A 104 -8.97 20.40 -1.64
CA ILE A 104 -9.23 19.18 -2.39
C ILE A 104 -7.99 18.30 -2.42
N GLU A 105 -8.18 17.01 -2.58
CA GLU A 105 -7.11 16.04 -2.83
C GLU A 105 -6.64 16.17 -4.28
N ASP A 106 -5.68 17.05 -4.54
CA ASP A 106 -5.22 17.41 -5.88
C ASP A 106 -4.37 16.33 -6.56
N ASP A 107 -3.89 15.36 -5.82
CA ASP A 107 -3.24 14.14 -6.30
C ASP A 107 -4.25 13.05 -6.73
N HIS A 108 -5.50 13.13 -6.28
CA HIS A 108 -6.59 12.19 -6.61
C HIS A 108 -7.63 12.80 -7.56
N LEU A 109 -8.09 14.02 -7.27
CA LEU A 109 -9.18 14.64 -8.01
C LEU A 109 -8.74 15.05 -9.41
N THR A 110 -9.44 14.59 -10.46
CA THR A 110 -9.06 15.01 -11.82
C THR A 110 -9.23 16.51 -12.02
N VAL A 111 -8.37 17.13 -12.83
CA VAL A 111 -8.46 18.56 -13.18
C VAL A 111 -9.85 18.94 -13.74
N ARG A 112 -10.50 18.02 -14.48
CA ARG A 112 -11.86 18.24 -14.99
C ARG A 112 -12.87 18.33 -13.85
N THR A 113 -12.80 17.39 -12.90
CA THR A 113 -13.71 17.31 -11.76
C THR A 113 -13.53 18.52 -10.85
N ALA A 114 -12.29 18.88 -10.52
CA ALA A 114 -11.98 20.06 -9.71
C ALA A 114 -12.51 21.35 -10.35
N ARG A 115 -12.27 21.55 -11.65
CA ARG A 115 -12.79 22.72 -12.38
C ARG A 115 -14.32 22.75 -12.37
N SER A 116 -14.97 21.62 -12.70
CA SER A 116 -16.43 21.54 -12.74
C SER A 116 -17.07 21.75 -11.37
N LEU A 117 -16.45 21.27 -10.30
CA LEU A 117 -16.88 21.54 -8.93
C LEU A 117 -16.72 23.03 -8.59
N GLY A 118 -15.57 23.62 -8.87
CA GLY A 118 -15.29 25.03 -8.60
C GLY A 118 -16.26 25.98 -9.33
N GLU A 119 -16.64 25.66 -10.58
CA GLU A 119 -17.63 26.43 -11.37
C GLU A 119 -19.06 26.35 -10.77
N LYS A 120 -19.35 25.33 -9.97
CA LYS A 120 -20.68 25.09 -9.34
C LYS A 120 -20.75 25.62 -7.91
N LEU A 121 -19.62 25.90 -7.26
CA LEU A 121 -19.63 26.51 -5.94
C LEU A 121 -20.28 27.91 -5.97
N SER A 122 -20.88 28.30 -4.89
CA SER A 122 -21.61 29.58 -4.73
C SER A 122 -21.26 30.23 -3.39
N GLY A 123 -21.82 31.41 -3.11
CA GLY A 123 -21.66 32.07 -1.80
C GLY A 123 -20.27 32.61 -1.53
N GLY A 124 -19.34 32.57 -2.49
CA GLY A 124 -17.94 32.99 -2.31
C GLY A 124 -16.99 31.81 -2.02
N ALA A 125 -17.51 30.60 -1.84
CA ALA A 125 -16.70 29.40 -1.66
C ALA A 125 -15.71 29.18 -2.82
N SER A 126 -14.51 28.72 -2.51
CA SER A 126 -13.45 28.49 -3.50
C SER A 126 -12.69 27.22 -3.21
N LEU A 127 -12.06 26.62 -4.24
CA LEU A 127 -11.21 25.45 -4.10
C LEU A 127 -9.73 25.85 -3.97
N ALA A 128 -8.98 25.03 -3.22
CA ALA A 128 -7.53 25.11 -3.13
C ALA A 128 -6.93 23.70 -3.11
N ASP A 129 -5.72 23.57 -3.63
CA ASP A 129 -4.95 22.32 -3.56
C ASP A 129 -4.59 22.02 -2.10
N CYS A 130 -4.85 20.81 -1.62
CA CYS A 130 -4.62 20.41 -0.23
C CYS A 130 -4.43 18.89 -0.08
N GLY A 131 -3.67 18.27 -0.99
CA GLY A 131 -3.39 16.85 -0.97
C GLY A 131 -2.50 16.41 0.18
N GLY A 132 -2.51 15.10 0.43
CA GLY A 132 -1.62 14.44 1.38
C GLY A 132 -1.97 14.63 2.86
N LEU A 133 -3.09 15.29 3.24
CA LEU A 133 -3.46 15.42 4.66
C LEU A 133 -3.89 14.10 5.27
N VAL A 134 -4.73 13.34 4.58
CA VAL A 134 -5.21 12.03 5.04
C VAL A 134 -4.10 10.99 4.94
N GLU A 135 -3.33 11.00 3.85
CA GLU A 135 -2.19 10.10 3.64
C GLU A 135 -1.12 10.25 4.73
N ARG A 136 -0.89 11.48 5.22
CA ARG A 136 0.00 11.69 6.39
C ARG A 136 -0.54 11.06 7.67
N LEU A 137 -1.86 11.02 7.87
CA LEU A 137 -2.46 10.31 9.00
C LEU A 137 -2.37 8.79 8.84
N ARG A 138 -2.60 8.28 7.62
CA ARG A 138 -2.49 6.86 7.27
C ARG A 138 -1.06 6.33 7.36
N ARG A 139 -0.06 7.20 7.22
CA ARG A 139 1.34 6.82 7.28
C ARG A 139 1.71 6.19 8.61
N SER A 140 1.36 6.81 9.73
CA SER A 140 1.65 6.27 11.07
C SER A 140 0.50 5.37 11.52
N LYS A 141 0.69 4.07 11.40
CA LYS A 141 -0.29 3.05 11.76
C LYS A 141 -0.42 2.92 13.27
N ASP A 142 -1.66 2.82 13.74
CA ASP A 142 -1.95 2.43 15.11
C ASP A 142 -1.86 0.90 15.29
N GLU A 143 -1.98 0.42 16.53
CA GLU A 143 -1.86 -1.02 16.84
C GLU A 143 -2.95 -1.87 16.16
N VAL A 144 -4.15 -1.31 15.92
CA VAL A 144 -5.24 -2.02 15.23
C VAL A 144 -4.91 -2.17 13.75
N GLU A 145 -4.40 -1.12 13.13
CA GLU A 145 -3.95 -1.11 11.73
C GLU A 145 -2.76 -2.08 11.54
N ILE A 146 -1.80 -2.04 12.46
CA ILE A 146 -0.64 -2.95 12.44
C ILE A 146 -1.09 -4.40 12.57
N ALA A 147 -2.08 -4.69 13.42
CA ALA A 147 -2.62 -6.04 13.57
C ALA A 147 -3.35 -6.51 12.30
N ALA A 148 -4.08 -5.62 11.61
CA ALA A 148 -4.74 -5.94 10.34
C ALA A 148 -3.71 -6.22 9.22
N ILE A 149 -2.65 -5.40 9.10
CA ILE A 149 -1.55 -5.64 8.15
C ILE A 149 -0.83 -6.95 8.46
N ALA A 150 -0.58 -7.25 9.75
CA ALA A 150 0.05 -8.50 10.16
C ALA A 150 -0.82 -9.72 9.79
N ALA A 151 -2.14 -9.64 9.94
CA ALA A 151 -3.05 -10.71 9.51
C ALA A 151 -3.03 -10.91 7.98
N ALA A 152 -2.95 -9.84 7.19
CA ALA A 152 -2.78 -9.94 5.74
C ALA A 152 -1.43 -10.57 5.36
N ALA A 153 -0.34 -10.25 6.10
CA ALA A 153 0.98 -10.84 5.90
C ALA A 153 0.99 -12.33 6.27
N GLU A 154 0.36 -12.73 7.39
CA GLU A 154 0.23 -14.14 7.79
C GLU A 154 -0.55 -14.95 6.75
N LEU A 155 -1.62 -14.38 6.17
CA LEU A 155 -2.36 -15.01 5.09
C LEU A 155 -1.46 -15.21 3.86
N THR A 156 -0.66 -14.21 3.48
CA THR A 156 0.29 -14.33 2.36
C THR A 156 1.33 -15.41 2.63
N ASP A 157 1.89 -15.48 3.83
CA ASP A 157 2.85 -16.53 4.25
C ASP A 157 2.23 -17.93 4.16
N SER A 158 0.95 -18.08 4.54
CA SER A 158 0.23 -19.35 4.41
C SER A 158 0.08 -19.81 2.96
N ILE A 159 -0.19 -18.85 2.05
CA ILE A 159 -0.31 -19.12 0.61
C ILE A 159 1.03 -19.53 0.00
N TYR A 160 2.14 -18.91 0.43
CA TYR A 160 3.49 -19.35 0.06
C TYR A 160 3.72 -20.80 0.47
N THR A 161 3.39 -21.15 1.71
CA THR A 161 3.53 -22.51 2.23
C THR A 161 2.76 -23.52 1.39
N GLU A 162 1.48 -23.26 1.11
CA GLU A 162 0.65 -24.11 0.27
C GLU A 162 1.18 -24.18 -1.19
N LEU A 163 1.63 -23.06 -1.74
CA LEU A 163 2.18 -23.02 -3.11
C LEU A 163 3.44 -23.88 -3.23
N PHE A 164 4.32 -23.83 -2.23
CA PHE A 164 5.57 -24.61 -2.23
C PHE A 164 5.30 -26.13 -2.16
N GLU A 165 4.23 -26.55 -1.50
CA GLU A 165 3.81 -27.95 -1.46
C GLU A 165 3.29 -28.46 -2.81
N THR A 166 2.74 -27.55 -3.67
CA THR A 166 2.17 -27.95 -4.98
C THR A 166 3.22 -28.08 -6.09
N GLY A 167 4.42 -27.52 -5.91
CA GLY A 167 5.45 -27.41 -6.94
C GLY A 167 5.09 -26.45 -8.07
N LEU A 168 6.10 -26.02 -8.83
CA LEU A 168 5.93 -25.02 -9.91
C LEU A 168 6.23 -25.61 -11.29
N THR A 169 7.13 -26.59 -11.40
CA THR A 169 7.64 -27.10 -12.68
C THR A 169 6.52 -27.62 -13.58
N GLY A 170 6.52 -27.16 -14.82
CA GLY A 170 5.54 -27.55 -15.86
C GLY A 170 4.25 -26.74 -15.87
N ARG A 171 3.95 -25.98 -14.80
CA ARG A 171 2.85 -25.01 -14.77
C ARG A 171 3.25 -23.73 -15.51
N THR A 172 2.31 -23.02 -16.08
CA THR A 172 2.57 -21.67 -16.62
C THR A 172 2.59 -20.64 -15.49
N GLU A 173 3.29 -19.52 -15.70
CA GLU A 173 3.29 -18.39 -14.76
C GLU A 173 1.84 -17.91 -14.47
N ALA A 174 1.01 -17.81 -15.51
CA ALA A 174 -0.39 -17.41 -15.38
C ALA A 174 -1.25 -18.43 -14.59
N GLU A 175 -1.00 -19.75 -14.70
CA GLU A 175 -1.67 -20.77 -13.90
C GLU A 175 -1.31 -20.65 -12.41
N ILE A 176 -0.05 -20.33 -12.11
CA ILE A 176 0.41 -20.12 -10.73
C ILE A 176 -0.21 -18.84 -10.14
N ALA A 177 -0.16 -17.72 -10.87
CA ALA A 177 -0.77 -16.46 -10.43
C ALA A 177 -2.29 -16.60 -10.22
N GLY A 178 -2.98 -17.30 -11.14
CA GLY A 178 -4.41 -17.59 -11.00
C GLY A 178 -4.73 -18.45 -9.78
N TRP A 179 -3.88 -19.41 -9.45
CA TRP A 179 -4.00 -20.23 -8.27
C TRP A 179 -3.85 -19.39 -6.99
N VAL A 180 -2.84 -18.52 -6.92
CA VAL A 180 -2.61 -17.61 -5.80
C VAL A 180 -3.86 -16.74 -5.55
N MET A 181 -4.39 -16.08 -6.58
CA MET A 181 -5.59 -15.24 -6.46
C MET A 181 -6.82 -16.04 -6.00
N ALA A 182 -6.97 -17.28 -6.47
CA ALA A 182 -8.07 -18.15 -6.04
C ALA A 182 -7.96 -18.49 -4.55
N ARG A 183 -6.75 -18.85 -4.08
CA ARG A 183 -6.52 -19.16 -2.66
C ARG A 183 -6.75 -17.96 -1.76
N MET A 184 -6.33 -16.74 -2.15
CA MET A 184 -6.64 -15.52 -1.39
C MET A 184 -8.15 -15.33 -1.22
N ARG A 185 -8.92 -15.50 -2.31
CA ARG A 185 -10.39 -15.36 -2.26
C ARG A 185 -11.07 -16.44 -1.41
N GLU A 186 -10.59 -17.68 -1.45
CA GLU A 186 -11.11 -18.78 -0.62
C GLU A 186 -10.90 -18.50 0.88
N GLN A 187 -9.88 -17.71 1.23
CA GLN A 187 -9.60 -17.27 2.59
C GLN A 187 -10.21 -15.89 2.94
N GLY A 188 -11.08 -15.35 2.06
CA GLY A 188 -11.82 -14.12 2.31
C GLY A 188 -11.03 -12.83 2.03
N ALA A 189 -9.89 -12.93 1.35
CA ALA A 189 -9.05 -11.80 0.96
C ALA A 189 -9.08 -11.55 -0.55
N GLU A 190 -8.63 -10.38 -0.97
CA GLU A 190 -8.28 -10.07 -2.34
C GLU A 190 -6.75 -10.00 -2.49
N ALA A 191 -6.24 -9.99 -3.73
CA ALA A 191 -4.84 -9.68 -3.95
C ALA A 191 -4.62 -8.17 -3.80
N SER A 192 -3.55 -7.75 -3.09
CA SER A 192 -3.16 -6.33 -2.96
C SER A 192 -2.81 -5.72 -4.32
N PHE A 193 -2.27 -6.54 -5.20
CA PHE A 193 -1.90 -6.26 -6.58
C PHE A 193 -1.90 -7.57 -7.41
N PRO A 194 -1.90 -7.50 -8.74
CA PRO A 194 -1.76 -8.69 -9.57
C PRO A 194 -0.45 -9.44 -9.24
N PRO A 195 -0.49 -10.71 -8.78
CA PRO A 195 0.71 -11.43 -8.40
C PRO A 195 1.72 -11.53 -9.55
N ILE A 196 3.00 -11.30 -9.25
CA ILE A 196 4.10 -11.51 -10.19
C ILE A 196 4.61 -12.95 -10.03
N VAL A 197 4.64 -13.68 -11.13
CA VAL A 197 5.27 -15.00 -11.24
C VAL A 197 6.17 -14.96 -12.45
N ALA A 198 7.49 -14.90 -12.22
CA ALA A 198 8.45 -14.65 -13.28
C ALA A 198 9.58 -15.67 -13.25
N ALA A 199 9.53 -16.63 -14.19
CA ALA A 199 10.45 -17.75 -14.25
C ALA A 199 11.60 -17.50 -15.24
N GLY A 200 12.82 -17.89 -14.86
CA GLY A 200 14.02 -17.77 -15.69
C GLY A 200 14.20 -16.36 -16.26
N PRO A 201 14.29 -16.18 -17.61
CA PRO A 201 14.51 -14.86 -18.21
C PRO A 201 13.46 -13.80 -17.89
N ASN A 202 12.19 -14.19 -17.58
CA ASN A 202 11.15 -13.25 -17.19
C ASN A 202 11.44 -12.63 -15.82
N GLY A 203 12.10 -13.37 -14.92
CA GLY A 203 12.56 -12.87 -13.62
C GLY A 203 13.54 -11.71 -13.69
N ALA A 204 14.16 -11.46 -14.86
CA ALA A 204 15.01 -10.29 -15.08
C ALA A 204 14.21 -8.97 -15.22
N SER A 205 12.88 -9.01 -15.22
CA SER A 205 11.99 -7.83 -15.23
C SER A 205 11.31 -7.68 -13.87
N PRO A 206 11.54 -6.59 -13.11
CA PRO A 206 10.92 -6.38 -11.80
C PRO A 206 9.39 -6.44 -11.82
N HIS A 207 8.77 -5.97 -12.91
CA HIS A 207 7.31 -5.92 -13.10
C HIS A 207 6.87 -6.86 -14.24
N ALA A 208 7.39 -8.10 -14.23
CA ALA A 208 6.99 -9.10 -15.21
C ALA A 208 5.51 -9.48 -15.04
N GLU A 209 4.77 -9.51 -16.14
CA GLU A 209 3.39 -10.02 -16.14
C GLU A 209 3.40 -11.54 -16.33
N PRO A 210 2.69 -12.31 -15.48
CA PRO A 210 2.60 -13.76 -15.60
C PRO A 210 2.01 -14.19 -16.95
N GLY A 211 2.81 -14.91 -17.75
CA GLY A 211 2.48 -15.30 -19.12
C GLY A 211 2.18 -16.79 -19.28
N ARG A 212 2.20 -17.21 -20.55
CA ARG A 212 2.01 -18.62 -20.94
C ARG A 212 3.31 -19.44 -20.88
N ARG A 213 4.43 -18.81 -20.49
CA ARG A 213 5.68 -19.50 -20.29
C ARG A 213 5.52 -20.54 -19.18
N LYS A 214 5.98 -21.75 -19.43
CA LYS A 214 6.02 -22.80 -18.42
C LYS A 214 7.30 -22.67 -17.59
N VAL A 215 7.18 -22.85 -16.32
CA VAL A 215 8.31 -22.97 -15.40
C VAL A 215 9.08 -24.26 -15.77
N GLY A 216 10.34 -24.12 -16.10
CA GLY A 216 11.27 -25.21 -16.39
C GLY A 216 11.93 -25.76 -15.12
N ALA A 217 12.68 -26.86 -15.26
CA ALA A 217 13.58 -27.33 -14.22
C ALA A 217 14.91 -26.57 -14.26
N GLY A 218 15.50 -26.30 -13.09
CA GLY A 218 16.80 -25.61 -12.99
C GLY A 218 16.71 -24.09 -13.22
N GLU A 219 15.56 -23.47 -12.92
CA GLU A 219 15.34 -22.03 -13.06
C GLU A 219 15.16 -21.37 -11.69
N LEU A 220 15.48 -20.07 -11.63
CA LEU A 220 14.96 -19.19 -10.58
C LEU A 220 13.57 -18.71 -10.96
N VAL A 221 12.68 -18.63 -9.99
CA VAL A 221 11.33 -18.08 -10.13
C VAL A 221 11.12 -17.02 -9.06
N VAL A 222 10.91 -15.78 -9.50
CA VAL A 222 10.47 -14.69 -8.64
C VAL A 222 8.96 -14.82 -8.45
N LEU A 223 8.55 -14.92 -7.22
CA LEU A 223 7.16 -14.95 -6.77
C LEU A 223 6.94 -13.73 -5.90
N ASP A 224 6.02 -12.87 -6.31
CA ASP A 224 5.72 -11.63 -5.59
C ASP A 224 4.20 -11.51 -5.48
N MET A 225 3.71 -11.45 -4.23
CA MET A 225 2.29 -11.44 -3.92
C MET A 225 2.01 -10.78 -2.58
N GLY A 226 0.83 -10.18 -2.49
CA GLY A 226 0.30 -9.62 -1.26
C GLY A 226 -1.20 -9.85 -1.17
N ALA A 227 -1.70 -10.09 0.04
CA ALA A 227 -3.12 -10.17 0.33
C ALA A 227 -3.67 -8.82 0.81
N LYS A 228 -4.90 -8.48 0.40
CA LYS A 228 -5.70 -7.40 0.99
C LYS A 228 -6.81 -8.01 1.81
N LEU A 229 -6.70 -7.88 3.12
CA LEU A 229 -7.64 -8.43 4.10
C LEU A 229 -8.18 -7.29 4.98
N ASP A 230 -9.50 -7.22 5.13
CA ASP A 230 -10.19 -6.19 5.94
C ASP A 230 -9.69 -4.75 5.64
N GLY A 231 -9.46 -4.45 4.35
CA GLY A 231 -9.03 -3.14 3.87
C GLY A 231 -7.52 -2.91 3.89
N TYR A 232 -6.70 -3.74 4.54
CA TYR A 232 -5.25 -3.58 4.65
C TYR A 232 -4.49 -4.56 3.77
N CYS A 233 -3.40 -4.06 3.17
CA CYS A 233 -2.53 -4.79 2.26
C CYS A 233 -1.34 -5.42 2.99
N SER A 234 -0.86 -6.53 2.45
CA SER A 234 0.50 -7.03 2.66
C SER A 234 1.25 -7.07 1.34
N ASP A 235 2.56 -7.26 1.42
CA ASP A 235 3.47 -7.35 0.29
C ASP A 235 4.65 -8.25 0.65
N CYS A 236 5.00 -9.18 -0.23
CA CYS A 236 6.09 -10.13 0.02
C CYS A 236 6.60 -10.75 -1.26
N THR A 237 7.90 -10.71 -1.49
CA THR A 237 8.57 -11.43 -2.58
C THR A 237 9.46 -12.54 -2.06
N ARG A 238 9.37 -13.70 -2.70
CA ARG A 238 10.33 -14.81 -2.56
C ARG A 238 10.83 -15.25 -3.93
N THR A 239 12.12 -15.51 -4.03
CA THR A 239 12.70 -16.16 -5.20
C THR A 239 13.05 -17.61 -4.83
N VAL A 240 12.69 -18.55 -5.67
CA VAL A 240 12.89 -19.99 -5.44
C VAL A 240 13.61 -20.64 -6.62
N ALA A 241 14.20 -21.80 -6.40
CA ALA A 241 14.78 -22.62 -7.45
C ALA A 241 13.85 -23.80 -7.83
N THR A 242 13.89 -24.24 -9.06
CA THR A 242 13.15 -25.41 -9.55
C THR A 242 14.08 -26.56 -9.95
N GLY A 243 15.17 -26.72 -9.25
CA GLY A 243 16.20 -27.71 -9.49
C GLY A 243 17.59 -27.13 -9.24
N GLU A 244 18.59 -27.73 -9.86
CA GLU A 244 19.98 -27.25 -9.83
C GLU A 244 20.10 -25.99 -10.69
N ILE A 245 20.59 -24.90 -10.09
CA ILE A 245 20.76 -23.59 -10.74
C ILE A 245 22.25 -23.29 -10.99
N ALA A 246 22.54 -22.31 -11.86
CA ALA A 246 23.90 -21.88 -12.14
C ALA A 246 24.55 -21.25 -10.90
N ASP A 247 25.88 -21.40 -10.76
CA ASP A 247 26.66 -20.85 -9.64
C ASP A 247 26.45 -19.32 -9.48
N GLU A 248 26.44 -18.56 -10.59
CA GLU A 248 26.18 -17.12 -10.56
C GLU A 248 24.74 -16.80 -10.09
N ALA A 249 23.74 -17.66 -10.39
CA ALA A 249 22.39 -17.48 -9.89
C ALA A 249 22.32 -17.68 -8.37
N ALA A 250 23.06 -18.64 -7.84
CA ALA A 250 23.20 -18.83 -6.39
C ALA A 250 23.95 -17.65 -5.75
N GLU A 251 25.02 -17.14 -6.40
CA GLU A 251 25.77 -15.98 -5.91
C GLU A 251 24.89 -14.74 -5.79
N ILE A 252 24.13 -14.37 -6.84
CA ILE A 252 23.24 -13.17 -6.76
C ILE A 252 22.13 -13.36 -5.74
N TYR A 253 21.69 -14.61 -5.50
CA TYR A 253 20.72 -14.90 -4.45
C TYR A 253 21.29 -14.55 -3.06
N GLU A 254 22.50 -15.04 -2.76
CA GLU A 254 23.17 -14.78 -1.48
C GLU A 254 23.46 -13.28 -1.29
N VAL A 255 23.90 -12.58 -2.35
CA VAL A 255 24.11 -11.12 -2.30
C VAL A 255 22.79 -10.39 -1.99
N THR A 256 21.69 -10.78 -2.67
CA THR A 256 20.38 -10.16 -2.45
C THR A 256 19.85 -10.45 -1.04
N LEU A 257 19.99 -11.69 -0.57
CA LEU A 257 19.59 -12.08 0.78
C LEU A 257 20.36 -11.28 1.83
N ARG A 258 21.69 -11.16 1.67
CA ARG A 258 22.50 -10.39 2.61
C ARG A 258 22.17 -8.90 2.58
N ALA A 259 21.85 -8.34 1.41
CA ALA A 259 21.40 -6.96 1.27
C ALA A 259 20.07 -6.72 1.99
N ASN A 260 19.11 -7.66 1.87
CA ASN A 260 17.83 -7.60 2.59
C ASN A 260 18.06 -7.66 4.12
N GLU A 261 18.86 -8.60 4.62
CA GLU A 261 19.13 -8.75 6.06
C GLU A 261 19.74 -7.48 6.66
N LEU A 262 20.79 -6.92 6.02
CA LEU A 262 21.45 -5.71 6.50
C LEU A 262 20.54 -4.47 6.44
N ALA A 263 19.71 -4.36 5.40
CA ALA A 263 18.78 -3.27 5.30
C ALA A 263 17.68 -3.37 6.37
N LEU A 264 17.18 -4.59 6.68
CA LEU A 264 16.24 -4.82 7.78
C LEU A 264 16.83 -4.40 9.14
N GLU A 265 18.09 -4.71 9.41
CA GLU A 265 18.81 -4.29 10.61
C GLU A 265 18.94 -2.74 10.71
N ALA A 266 18.94 -2.05 9.55
CA ALA A 266 19.06 -0.60 9.48
C ALA A 266 17.71 0.12 9.66
N VAL A 267 16.57 -0.57 9.54
CA VAL A 267 15.24 0.05 9.71
C VAL A 267 15.04 0.43 11.17
N SER A 268 14.88 1.73 11.43
CA SER A 268 14.61 2.27 12.77
C SER A 268 13.99 3.66 12.70
N ALA A 269 13.26 4.07 13.74
CA ALA A 269 12.71 5.42 13.83
C ALA A 269 13.82 6.49 13.82
N GLY A 270 13.58 7.57 13.09
CA GLY A 270 14.52 8.68 12.89
C GLY A 270 15.59 8.43 11.84
N ARG A 271 15.69 7.22 11.28
CA ARG A 271 16.63 6.91 10.21
C ARG A 271 16.15 7.48 8.88
N GLU A 272 17.05 8.13 8.14
CA GLU A 272 16.76 8.61 6.78
C GLU A 272 16.54 7.42 5.83
N ALA A 273 15.45 7.46 5.08
CA ALA A 273 15.06 6.39 4.15
C ALA A 273 16.11 6.17 3.04
N ALA A 274 16.75 7.24 2.55
CA ALA A 274 17.88 7.14 1.62
C ALA A 274 19.09 6.44 2.23
N GLY A 275 19.32 6.62 3.54
CA GLY A 275 20.41 5.94 4.26
C GLY A 275 20.16 4.44 4.45
N ILE A 276 18.90 4.02 4.53
CA ILE A 276 18.54 2.58 4.59
C ILE A 276 18.72 1.95 3.20
N ASP A 277 18.25 2.64 2.14
CA ASP A 277 18.48 2.19 0.75
C ASP A 277 19.97 2.02 0.46
N ALA A 278 20.81 2.96 0.90
CA ALA A 278 22.25 2.90 0.67
C ALA A 278 22.90 1.64 1.26
N VAL A 279 22.40 1.13 2.41
CA VAL A 279 22.94 -0.12 3.02
C VAL A 279 22.85 -1.30 2.06
N ALA A 280 21.69 -1.51 1.44
CA ALA A 280 21.50 -2.59 0.47
C ALA A 280 22.22 -2.29 -0.86
N ARG A 281 22.11 -1.07 -1.34
CA ARG A 281 22.61 -0.64 -2.65
C ARG A 281 24.14 -0.67 -2.70
N ASP A 282 24.82 -0.24 -1.65
CA ASP A 282 26.28 -0.24 -1.56
C ASP A 282 26.81 -1.67 -1.57
N LEU A 283 26.20 -2.59 -0.80
CA LEU A 283 26.58 -4.00 -0.80
C LEU A 283 26.42 -4.65 -2.18
N ILE A 284 25.28 -4.41 -2.84
CA ILE A 284 25.01 -4.93 -4.20
C ILE A 284 26.03 -4.34 -5.20
N THR A 285 26.39 -3.06 -5.03
CA THR A 285 27.37 -2.37 -5.88
C THR A 285 28.79 -2.93 -5.66
N GLU A 286 29.21 -3.15 -4.41
CA GLU A 286 30.50 -3.76 -4.07
C GLU A 286 30.63 -5.19 -4.61
N ALA A 287 29.51 -5.93 -4.68
CA ALA A 287 29.45 -7.25 -5.31
C ALA A 287 29.51 -7.19 -6.86
N GLY A 288 29.51 -6.00 -7.48
CA GLY A 288 29.59 -5.82 -8.93
C GLY A 288 28.25 -5.75 -9.65
N TYR A 289 27.10 -5.72 -8.93
CA TYR A 289 25.75 -5.77 -9.50
C TYR A 289 24.98 -4.44 -9.36
N GLY A 290 25.64 -3.32 -9.04
CA GLY A 290 24.98 -2.05 -8.75
C GLY A 290 24.07 -1.53 -9.87
N GLU A 291 24.44 -1.71 -11.14
CA GLU A 291 23.60 -1.34 -12.30
C GLU A 291 22.37 -2.26 -12.48
N SER A 292 22.37 -3.42 -11.83
CA SER A 292 21.29 -4.40 -11.88
C SER A 292 20.25 -4.23 -10.77
N PHE A 293 20.41 -3.23 -9.88
CA PHE A 293 19.43 -2.83 -8.85
C PHE A 293 18.84 -1.46 -9.20
N GLY A 294 17.82 -1.45 -10.05
CA GLY A 294 17.30 -0.26 -10.71
C GLY A 294 16.14 0.46 -10.04
N HIS A 295 15.59 -0.04 -8.92
CA HIS A 295 14.49 0.59 -8.18
C HIS A 295 14.89 1.03 -6.77
N GLY A 296 13.99 1.64 -6.02
CA GLY A 296 14.18 1.93 -4.60
C GLY A 296 14.16 0.67 -3.76
N LEU A 297 14.68 0.75 -2.54
CA LEU A 297 14.72 -0.39 -1.62
C LEU A 297 13.32 -0.82 -1.15
N GLY A 298 12.31 0.11 -1.17
CA GLY A 298 10.96 -0.22 -0.73
C GLY A 298 10.05 1.00 -0.59
N HIS A 299 8.88 0.75 -0.03
CA HIS A 299 7.79 1.73 0.11
C HIS A 299 6.93 1.43 1.35
N GLY A 300 6.12 2.40 1.75
CA GLY A 300 5.09 2.22 2.76
C GLY A 300 3.98 1.29 2.27
N VAL A 301 3.37 0.57 3.21
CA VAL A 301 2.19 -0.29 2.97
C VAL A 301 1.14 0.02 4.03
N GLY A 302 -0.13 -0.01 3.64
CA GLY A 302 -1.27 0.20 4.51
C GLY A 302 -2.57 -0.24 3.88
N MET A 303 -3.53 0.66 3.74
CA MET A 303 -4.78 0.40 3.00
C MET A 303 -4.52 0.31 1.48
N GLU A 304 -3.44 0.91 1.01
CA GLU A 304 -2.89 0.74 -0.32
C GLU A 304 -1.55 0.03 -0.25
N VAL A 305 -1.21 -0.74 -1.29
CA VAL A 305 0.06 -1.44 -1.35
C VAL A 305 1.23 -0.45 -1.41
N HIS A 306 1.04 0.70 -2.07
CA HIS A 306 2.05 1.74 -2.20
C HIS A 306 1.64 3.01 -1.47
N GLU A 307 2.17 3.23 -0.28
CA GLU A 307 2.01 4.45 0.51
C GLU A 307 3.36 5.13 0.80
N ALA A 308 3.32 6.28 1.47
CA ALA A 308 4.51 6.86 2.07
C ALA A 308 4.92 6.06 3.35
N PRO A 309 6.23 6.04 3.68
CA PRO A 309 7.35 6.71 3.01
C PRO A 309 7.91 5.89 1.83
N ARG A 310 8.76 6.50 1.00
CA ARG A 310 9.54 5.80 -0.02
C ARG A 310 10.96 5.55 0.50
N LEU A 311 11.43 4.30 0.41
CA LEU A 311 12.83 3.94 0.70
C LEU A 311 13.60 3.89 -0.63
N GLY A 312 14.41 4.89 -0.88
CA GLY A 312 15.14 4.99 -2.15
C GLY A 312 16.19 6.08 -2.13
N PRO A 313 17.11 6.11 -3.11
CA PRO A 313 18.30 6.97 -3.06
C PRO A 313 18.02 8.48 -3.10
N ARG A 314 16.80 8.88 -3.47
CA ARG A 314 16.36 10.28 -3.55
C ARG A 314 15.25 10.61 -2.55
N SER A 315 14.95 9.72 -1.62
CA SER A 315 13.94 9.98 -0.60
C SER A 315 14.42 11.05 0.38
N GLY A 316 13.54 12.01 0.68
CA GLY A 316 13.72 12.98 1.76
C GLY A 316 13.05 12.56 3.07
N ASP A 317 12.44 11.37 3.11
CA ASP A 317 11.74 10.88 4.29
C ASP A 317 12.71 10.39 5.37
N SER A 318 12.29 10.54 6.62
CA SER A 318 12.82 9.78 7.76
C SER A 318 11.73 8.90 8.32
N LEU A 319 12.08 7.68 8.74
CA LEU A 319 11.11 6.74 9.30
C LEU A 319 10.60 7.23 10.67
N ILE A 320 9.33 7.01 10.92
CA ILE A 320 8.68 7.30 12.20
C ILE A 320 8.07 6.02 12.80
N VAL A 321 7.80 6.06 14.09
CA VAL A 321 7.07 4.97 14.75
C VAL A 321 5.70 4.79 14.08
N GLY A 322 5.33 3.54 13.80
CA GLY A 322 4.10 3.20 13.09
C GLY A 322 4.24 3.15 11.57
N ASP A 323 5.39 3.56 10.98
CA ASP A 323 5.64 3.27 9.56
C ASP A 323 5.67 1.75 9.35
N VAL A 324 4.93 1.27 8.35
CA VAL A 324 5.03 -0.10 7.83
C VAL A 324 5.60 0.00 6.43
N VAL A 325 6.73 -0.66 6.17
CA VAL A 325 7.48 -0.53 4.93
C VAL A 325 7.96 -1.88 4.39
N THR A 326 8.13 -1.97 3.07
CA THR A 326 8.83 -3.09 2.42
C THR A 326 10.34 -2.88 2.47
N VAL A 327 11.09 -3.98 2.48
CA VAL A 327 12.55 -4.03 2.27
C VAL A 327 12.81 -5.10 1.22
N GLU A 328 12.98 -4.67 -0.03
CA GLU A 328 12.89 -5.51 -1.24
C GLU A 328 14.06 -5.35 -2.21
N PRO A 329 15.33 -5.48 -1.77
CA PRO A 329 16.43 -5.41 -2.72
C PRO A 329 16.29 -6.47 -3.81
N GLY A 330 16.75 -6.14 -5.04
CA GLY A 330 16.70 -7.08 -6.15
C GLY A 330 17.87 -6.88 -7.12
N ILE A 331 18.31 -7.97 -7.74
CA ILE A 331 19.34 -8.01 -8.79
C ILE A 331 18.70 -8.63 -10.04
N TYR A 332 18.69 -7.89 -11.14
CA TYR A 332 18.02 -8.30 -12.39
C TYR A 332 19.03 -8.35 -13.55
N LEU A 333 19.39 -9.56 -14.00
CA LEU A 333 20.33 -9.77 -15.09
C LEU A 333 19.58 -9.92 -16.42
N SER A 334 19.50 -8.84 -17.18
CA SER A 334 18.67 -8.75 -18.40
C SER A 334 18.82 -9.97 -19.32
N GLY A 335 17.68 -10.55 -19.69
CA GLY A 335 17.58 -11.72 -20.58
C GLY A 335 18.03 -13.05 -19.95
N ARG A 336 18.34 -13.06 -18.65
CA ARG A 336 18.84 -14.24 -17.93
C ARG A 336 17.93 -14.66 -16.78
N TYR A 337 17.96 -13.96 -15.68
CA TYR A 337 17.14 -14.18 -14.49
C TYR A 337 17.24 -12.99 -13.53
N GLY A 338 16.41 -12.95 -12.53
CA GLY A 338 16.49 -12.00 -11.42
C GLY A 338 16.21 -12.66 -10.08
N VAL A 339 16.57 -11.94 -9.04
CA VAL A 339 16.29 -12.27 -7.63
C VAL A 339 15.72 -11.03 -6.96
N ARG A 340 14.60 -11.16 -6.25
CA ARG A 340 14.11 -10.22 -5.26
C ARG A 340 13.75 -10.98 -3.99
N ILE A 341 14.12 -10.43 -2.85
CA ILE A 341 13.77 -10.95 -1.54
C ILE A 341 13.23 -9.78 -0.73
N GLU A 342 12.01 -9.92 -0.27
CA GLU A 342 11.26 -8.84 0.35
C GLU A 342 10.61 -9.27 1.65
N ASP A 343 10.70 -8.41 2.63
CA ASP A 343 9.93 -8.50 3.86
C ASP A 343 9.18 -7.20 4.12
N LEU A 344 8.02 -7.34 4.76
CA LEU A 344 7.22 -6.26 5.30
C LEU A 344 7.56 -6.06 6.78
N VAL A 345 7.91 -4.83 7.17
CA VAL A 345 8.34 -4.52 8.54
C VAL A 345 7.63 -3.31 9.10
N VAL A 346 7.34 -3.32 10.40
CA VAL A 346 6.81 -2.17 11.14
C VAL A 346 7.89 -1.57 12.03
N VAL A 347 7.98 -0.24 12.04
CA VAL A 347 8.82 0.52 12.97
C VAL A 347 8.09 0.62 14.31
N GLY A 348 8.52 -0.18 15.30
CA GLY A 348 7.89 -0.27 16.61
C GLY A 348 8.17 0.94 17.51
N ALA A 349 7.46 1.00 18.65
CA ALA A 349 7.49 2.10 19.61
C ALA A 349 8.88 2.35 20.23
N GLU A 350 9.72 1.30 20.34
CA GLU A 350 11.09 1.42 20.81
C GLU A 350 12.09 1.84 19.72
N GLY A 351 11.58 2.14 18.50
CA GLY A 351 12.38 2.47 17.33
C GLY A 351 13.04 1.27 16.65
N VAL A 352 12.71 0.04 17.07
CA VAL A 352 13.24 -1.20 16.50
C VAL A 352 12.22 -1.78 15.53
N ALA A 353 12.68 -2.24 14.36
CA ALA A 353 11.81 -2.89 13.39
C ALA A 353 11.35 -4.28 13.86
N ARG A 354 10.08 -4.60 13.60
CA ARG A 354 9.50 -5.93 13.74
C ARG A 354 9.08 -6.44 12.37
N ASN A 355 9.65 -7.56 11.95
CA ASN A 355 9.28 -8.20 10.69
C ASN A 355 7.86 -8.81 10.80
N LEU A 356 7.02 -8.54 9.81
CA LEU A 356 5.66 -9.08 9.69
C LEU A 356 5.62 -10.28 8.73
N SER A 357 6.62 -10.41 7.83
CA SER A 357 6.78 -11.57 6.95
C SER A 357 7.53 -12.68 7.67
N SER A 358 6.98 -13.87 7.72
CA SER A 358 7.58 -15.01 8.44
C SER A 358 8.04 -16.16 7.53
N HIS A 359 7.60 -16.17 6.25
CA HIS A 359 8.00 -17.22 5.31
C HIS A 359 9.51 -17.21 5.08
N PRO A 360 10.19 -18.39 5.12
CA PRO A 360 11.65 -18.50 5.02
C PRO A 360 12.24 -17.82 3.78
N LYS A 361 13.43 -17.21 3.96
CA LYS A 361 14.19 -16.52 2.91
C LYS A 361 15.36 -17.32 2.36
N SER A 362 15.64 -18.50 2.88
CA SER A 362 16.65 -19.37 2.34
C SER A 362 16.27 -19.88 0.95
N LEU A 363 17.24 -20.01 0.05
CA LEU A 363 16.99 -20.55 -1.28
C LEU A 363 16.36 -21.94 -1.19
N THR A 364 15.07 -22.02 -1.55
CA THR A 364 14.30 -23.24 -1.49
C THR A 364 14.13 -23.83 -2.88
N ASN A 365 14.31 -25.14 -3.00
CA ASN A 365 14.06 -25.87 -4.24
C ASN A 365 12.65 -26.48 -4.21
N ILE A 366 11.80 -26.06 -5.14
CA ILE A 366 10.41 -26.46 -5.25
C ILE A 366 10.08 -26.92 -6.68
N GLY A 367 10.92 -27.78 -7.23
CA GLY A 367 10.83 -28.34 -8.57
C GLY A 367 9.69 -29.33 -8.78
#